data_805e0649c2a7735ab3485b36239b29d3
#
_entry.id   805e0649c2a7735ab3485b36239b29d3
#
_cell.length_a   1.000
_cell.length_b   1.000
_cell.length_c   1.000
_cell.angle_alpha   90.00
_cell.angle_beta   90.00
_cell.angle_gamma   90.00
#
_symmetry.space_group_name_H-M   'P 1'
#
loop_
_entity.id
_entity.type
_entity.pdbx_description
1 polymer ?
#
loop_
_entity_poly.entity_id
_entity_poly.type
_entity_poly.pdbx_seq_one_letter_code
_entity_poly.pdbx_strand_id
1 'polypeptide(L)'
;MSVDGLNVLLVTADAAFAGQVAEGLARGRSVPHVVVAGTLGGARHQLEMGVPSVIFLDETFSGDGPRDTLTREMARHAPVVVAVSPAHQAELAPLISMGEVDCVASTGNFLPIVLALLDRRLRWVTHSLRYEEALAADEAVDFGSLLRHELNNPLTGILGNAEMLLRHREGLTRDAILRVETIADLAVRLRETIRRISNAWEARQHQGAGH
;
A
#
# COMPACT_ATOMS: atom_id res chain seq x y z
N MET A 1 0.95 21.08 9.00
CA MET A 1 -0.03 20.19 9.69
C MET A 1 0.73 19.00 10.24
N SER A 2 0.58 18.71 11.51
CA SER A 2 1.30 17.62 12.18
C SER A 2 0.95 16.27 11.55
N VAL A 3 1.90 15.34 11.57
CA VAL A 3 1.77 13.91 11.17
C VAL A 3 0.70 13.16 12.01
N ASP A 4 -0.01 13.88 12.87
CA ASP A 4 -1.03 13.39 13.83
C ASP A 4 -2.39 13.03 13.19
N GLY A 5 -2.48 12.91 11.86
CA GLY A 5 -3.74 12.70 11.16
C GLY A 5 -3.93 11.33 10.50
N LEU A 6 -3.02 10.36 10.68
CA LEU A 6 -3.21 9.03 10.09
C LEU A 6 -4.25 8.23 10.87
N ASN A 7 -5.32 7.81 10.19
CA ASN A 7 -6.42 7.04 10.77
C ASN A 7 -6.50 5.65 10.14
N VAL A 8 -6.60 4.62 10.96
CA VAL A 8 -6.84 3.24 10.54
C VAL A 8 -8.22 2.81 11.03
N LEU A 9 -9.08 2.38 10.11
CA LEU A 9 -10.36 1.78 10.46
C LEU A 9 -10.23 0.25 10.41
N LEU A 10 -10.41 -0.41 11.56
CA LEU A 10 -10.45 -1.87 11.65
C LEU A 10 -11.91 -2.34 11.68
N VAL A 11 -12.34 -3.02 10.62
CA VAL A 11 -13.69 -3.60 10.51
C VAL A 11 -13.57 -5.09 10.82
N THR A 12 -13.71 -5.43 12.10
CA THR A 12 -13.62 -6.80 12.60
C THR A 12 -14.45 -6.97 13.88
N ALA A 13 -15.10 -8.11 14.05
CA ALA A 13 -15.78 -8.49 15.28
C ALA A 13 -14.80 -9.09 16.32
N ASP A 14 -13.60 -9.45 15.93
CA ASP A 14 -12.58 -10.00 16.83
C ASP A 14 -11.83 -8.87 17.55
N ALA A 15 -12.30 -8.56 18.76
CA ALA A 15 -11.70 -7.54 19.61
C ALA A 15 -10.26 -7.88 20.04
N ALA A 16 -9.91 -9.18 20.16
CA ALA A 16 -8.57 -9.60 20.53
C ALA A 16 -7.60 -9.34 19.36
N PHE A 17 -8.01 -9.70 18.16
CA PHE A 17 -7.25 -9.39 16.94
C PHE A 17 -7.09 -7.88 16.74
N ALA A 18 -8.17 -7.11 16.90
CA ALA A 18 -8.13 -5.64 16.79
C ALA A 18 -7.12 -5.03 17.78
N GLY A 19 -7.10 -5.51 19.03
CA GLY A 19 -6.14 -5.10 20.04
C GLY A 19 -4.70 -5.39 19.64
N GLN A 20 -4.42 -6.59 19.10
CA GLN A 20 -3.09 -6.98 18.61
C GLN A 20 -2.62 -6.12 17.43
N VAL A 21 -3.54 -5.80 16.49
CA VAL A 21 -3.23 -4.89 15.37
C VAL A 21 -2.91 -3.48 15.89
N ALA A 22 -3.73 -2.93 16.80
CA ALA A 22 -3.50 -1.61 17.36
C ALA A 22 -2.16 -1.54 18.11
N GLU A 23 -1.85 -2.55 18.92
CA GLU A 23 -0.55 -2.65 19.63
C GLU A 23 0.63 -2.78 18.66
N GLY A 24 0.48 -3.57 17.60
CA GLY A 24 1.49 -3.73 16.57
C GLY A 24 1.78 -2.43 15.82
N LEU A 25 0.75 -1.67 15.45
CA LEU A 25 0.88 -0.36 14.80
C LEU A 25 1.48 0.70 15.73
N ALA A 26 1.18 0.65 17.03
CA ALA A 26 1.74 1.57 18.02
C ALA A 26 3.28 1.43 18.20
N ARG A 27 3.84 0.26 17.84
CA ARG A 27 5.30 0.01 17.84
C ARG A 27 5.98 0.48 16.54
N GLY A 28 5.20 0.89 15.53
CA GLY A 28 5.69 1.35 14.24
C GLY A 28 6.32 2.75 14.30
N ARG A 29 6.88 3.20 13.17
CA ARG A 29 7.46 4.55 13.04
C ARG A 29 6.40 5.66 13.00
N SER A 30 5.21 5.35 12.53
CA SER A 30 4.07 6.26 12.48
C SER A 30 2.96 5.62 13.33
N VAL A 31 2.58 6.27 14.42
CA VAL A 31 1.51 5.78 15.29
C VAL A 31 0.19 6.35 14.79
N PRO A 32 -0.63 5.57 14.06
CA PRO A 32 -1.92 6.04 13.59
C PRO A 32 -2.97 6.02 14.71
N HIS A 33 -4.00 6.84 14.57
CA HIS A 33 -5.19 6.67 15.37
C HIS A 33 -5.99 5.46 14.87
N VAL A 34 -6.24 4.48 15.72
CA VAL A 34 -6.95 3.25 15.34
C VAL A 34 -8.37 3.30 15.85
N VAL A 35 -9.34 3.16 14.93
CA VAL A 35 -10.76 3.05 15.21
C VAL A 35 -11.23 1.64 14.90
N VAL A 36 -11.97 1.02 15.82
CA VAL A 36 -12.48 -0.35 15.64
C VAL A 36 -13.99 -0.30 15.44
N ALA A 37 -14.47 -0.89 14.36
CA ALA A 37 -15.87 -1.09 14.08
C ALA A 37 -16.21 -2.58 14.14
N GLY A 38 -16.91 -2.99 15.18
CA GLY A 38 -17.37 -4.36 15.40
C GLY A 38 -18.65 -4.71 14.62
N THR A 39 -19.19 -3.77 13.84
CA THR A 39 -20.38 -3.98 12.99
C THR A 39 -20.26 -3.18 11.71
N LEU A 40 -20.91 -3.63 10.65
CA LEU A 40 -20.93 -2.93 9.37
C LEU A 40 -21.58 -1.53 9.47
N GLY A 41 -22.66 -1.42 10.27
CA GLY A 41 -23.29 -0.12 10.54
C GLY A 41 -22.34 0.84 11.25
N GLY A 42 -21.56 0.35 12.23
CA GLY A 42 -20.51 1.12 12.89
C GLY A 42 -19.40 1.54 11.93
N ALA A 43 -18.97 0.65 11.02
CA ALA A 43 -17.99 0.98 10.00
C ALA A 43 -18.45 2.11 9.07
N ARG A 44 -19.69 2.02 8.55
CA ARG A 44 -20.29 3.07 7.70
C ARG A 44 -20.41 4.42 8.44
N HIS A 45 -20.84 4.38 9.70
CA HIS A 45 -20.89 5.60 10.51
C HIS A 45 -19.50 6.25 10.68
N GLN A 46 -18.47 5.45 10.90
CA GLN A 46 -17.09 5.98 10.98
C GLN A 46 -16.64 6.63 9.67
N LEU A 47 -17.01 6.06 8.51
CA LEU A 47 -16.73 6.64 7.21
C LEU A 47 -17.46 7.99 6.97
N GLU A 48 -18.63 8.16 7.54
CA GLU A 48 -19.38 9.44 7.51
C GLU A 48 -18.71 10.50 8.38
N MET A 49 -18.08 10.10 9.50
CA MET A 49 -17.38 11.00 10.43
C MET A 49 -16.01 11.46 9.90
N GLY A 50 -15.38 10.70 9.01
CA GLY A 50 -14.10 11.06 8.41
C GLY A 50 -13.53 9.96 7.54
N VAL A 51 -12.66 10.34 6.60
CA VAL A 51 -12.02 9.40 5.68
C VAL A 51 -10.79 8.79 6.37
N PRO A 52 -10.73 7.45 6.55
CA PRO A 52 -9.54 6.80 7.08
C PRO A 52 -8.40 6.81 6.05
N SER A 53 -7.18 6.71 6.53
CA SER A 53 -5.99 6.57 5.68
C SER A 53 -5.87 5.17 5.08
N VAL A 54 -6.36 4.16 5.82
CA VAL A 54 -6.43 2.77 5.38
C VAL A 54 -7.52 2.03 6.15
N ILE A 55 -8.16 1.05 5.51
CA ILE A 55 -9.17 0.20 6.10
C ILE A 55 -8.64 -1.24 6.17
N PHE A 56 -8.72 -1.87 7.35
CA PHE A 56 -8.66 -3.33 7.46
C PHE A 56 -10.10 -3.88 7.45
N LEU A 57 -10.36 -4.88 6.64
CA LEU A 57 -11.65 -5.53 6.50
C LEU A 57 -11.54 -7.04 6.73
N ASP A 58 -12.31 -7.54 7.66
CA ASP A 58 -12.51 -8.98 7.85
C ASP A 58 -13.65 -9.45 6.92
N GLU A 59 -13.42 -10.49 6.11
CA GLU A 59 -14.40 -11.01 5.15
C GLU A 59 -15.71 -11.48 5.80
N THR A 60 -15.68 -11.81 7.11
CA THR A 60 -16.86 -12.27 7.84
C THR A 60 -18.01 -11.25 7.81
N PHE A 61 -17.70 -9.96 7.59
CA PHE A 61 -18.70 -8.91 7.43
C PHE A 61 -19.43 -8.92 6.09
N SER A 62 -18.94 -9.67 5.10
CA SER A 62 -19.65 -9.83 3.82
C SER A 62 -20.89 -10.71 3.93
N GLY A 63 -21.04 -11.48 5.03
CA GLY A 63 -22.12 -12.45 5.20
C GLY A 63 -22.16 -13.47 4.04
N ASP A 64 -23.34 -13.77 3.54
CA ASP A 64 -23.57 -14.65 2.38
C ASP A 64 -23.49 -13.90 1.03
N GLY A 65 -23.24 -12.59 1.04
CA GLY A 65 -23.11 -11.76 -0.15
C GLY A 65 -21.75 -11.90 -0.85
N PRO A 66 -21.63 -11.39 -2.10
CA PRO A 66 -20.37 -11.35 -2.81
C PRO A 66 -19.33 -10.52 -2.03
N ARG A 67 -18.13 -11.10 -1.78
CA ARG A 67 -17.05 -10.46 -1.01
C ARG A 67 -16.53 -9.21 -1.69
N ASP A 68 -16.52 -9.18 -3.01
CA ASP A 68 -16.08 -8.04 -3.79
C ASP A 68 -16.96 -6.79 -3.60
N THR A 69 -18.25 -6.97 -3.31
CA THR A 69 -19.21 -5.87 -3.17
C THR A 69 -18.87 -4.99 -1.96
N LEU A 70 -18.73 -5.59 -0.76
CA LEU A 70 -18.36 -4.85 0.44
C LEU A 70 -16.95 -4.29 0.34
N THR A 71 -16.00 -5.09 -0.15
CA THR A 71 -14.62 -4.65 -0.33
C THR A 71 -14.54 -3.47 -1.28
N ARG A 72 -15.29 -3.48 -2.38
CA ARG A 72 -15.41 -2.36 -3.33
C ARG A 72 -16.06 -1.12 -2.70
N GLU A 73 -17.09 -1.31 -1.86
CA GLU A 73 -17.71 -0.22 -1.11
C GLU A 73 -16.67 0.48 -0.23
N MET A 74 -15.90 -0.28 0.54
CA MET A 74 -14.85 0.25 1.42
C MET A 74 -13.71 0.90 0.62
N ALA A 75 -13.29 0.30 -0.48
CA ALA A 75 -12.21 0.79 -1.34
C ALA A 75 -12.51 2.15 -2.00
N ARG A 76 -13.76 2.55 -2.08
CA ARG A 76 -14.13 3.91 -2.54
C ARG A 76 -13.74 5.01 -1.56
N HIS A 77 -13.55 4.66 -0.29
CA HIS A 77 -13.21 5.62 0.76
C HIS A 77 -11.72 5.67 1.03
N ALA A 78 -11.05 4.51 1.07
CA ALA A 78 -9.62 4.41 1.34
C ALA A 78 -9.06 3.06 0.85
N PRO A 79 -7.73 2.91 0.70
CA PRO A 79 -7.10 1.63 0.42
C PRO A 79 -7.48 0.57 1.45
N VAL A 80 -7.79 -0.65 1.00
CA VAL A 80 -8.27 -1.74 1.84
C VAL A 80 -7.23 -2.85 1.96
N VAL A 81 -7.01 -3.32 3.17
CA VAL A 81 -6.35 -4.61 3.47
C VAL A 81 -7.42 -5.58 3.92
N VAL A 82 -7.73 -6.58 3.12
CA VAL A 82 -8.79 -7.55 3.43
C VAL A 82 -8.19 -8.89 3.86
N ALA A 83 -8.65 -9.40 5.01
CA ALA A 83 -8.38 -10.77 5.43
C ALA A 83 -9.49 -11.67 4.90
N VAL A 84 -9.14 -12.64 4.06
CA VAL A 84 -10.07 -13.50 3.34
C VAL A 84 -9.61 -14.95 3.36
N SER A 85 -10.56 -15.88 3.44
CA SER A 85 -10.23 -17.29 3.35
C SER A 85 -9.66 -17.64 1.97
N PRO A 86 -8.75 -18.62 1.86
CA PRO A 86 -8.16 -19.02 0.58
C PRO A 86 -9.19 -19.37 -0.50
N ALA A 87 -10.36 -19.85 -0.09
CA ALA A 87 -11.43 -20.23 -1.01
C ALA A 87 -12.05 -19.02 -1.74
N HIS A 88 -11.98 -17.83 -1.14
CA HIS A 88 -12.62 -16.62 -1.67
C HIS A 88 -11.64 -15.61 -2.28
N GLN A 89 -10.33 -15.89 -2.22
CA GLN A 89 -9.31 -14.97 -2.77
C GLN A 89 -9.52 -14.66 -4.26
N ALA A 90 -9.97 -15.64 -5.03
CA ALA A 90 -10.22 -15.48 -6.46
C ALA A 90 -11.32 -14.44 -6.77
N GLU A 91 -12.29 -14.26 -5.86
CA GLU A 91 -13.36 -13.27 -6.02
C GLU A 91 -12.82 -11.83 -5.96
N LEU A 92 -11.70 -11.61 -5.29
CA LEU A 92 -11.08 -10.30 -5.11
C LEU A 92 -10.01 -9.98 -6.15
N ALA A 93 -9.65 -10.92 -7.03
CA ALA A 93 -8.59 -10.74 -8.01
C ALA A 93 -8.75 -9.47 -8.89
N PRO A 94 -9.95 -9.08 -9.35
CA PRO A 94 -10.12 -7.84 -10.09
C PRO A 94 -9.77 -6.58 -9.29
N LEU A 95 -10.12 -6.53 -8.00
CA LEU A 95 -9.83 -5.40 -7.11
C LEU A 95 -8.35 -5.31 -6.75
N ILE A 96 -7.70 -6.46 -6.56
CA ILE A 96 -6.27 -6.54 -6.29
C ILE A 96 -5.48 -6.01 -7.50
N SER A 97 -5.89 -6.36 -8.72
CA SER A 97 -5.22 -5.91 -9.95
C SER A 97 -5.30 -4.40 -10.18
N MET A 98 -6.32 -3.74 -9.64
CA MET A 98 -6.45 -2.27 -9.65
C MET A 98 -5.53 -1.58 -8.63
N GLY A 99 -4.90 -2.32 -7.70
CA GLY A 99 -4.02 -1.77 -6.69
C GLY A 99 -4.70 -1.11 -5.50
N GLU A 100 -6.02 -1.10 -5.45
CA GLU A 100 -6.83 -0.50 -4.38
C GLU A 100 -6.96 -1.40 -3.16
N VAL A 101 -6.80 -2.72 -3.36
CA VAL A 101 -7.02 -3.75 -2.35
C VAL A 101 -5.78 -4.63 -2.21
N ASP A 102 -5.34 -4.84 -0.99
CA ASP A 102 -4.39 -5.87 -0.61
C ASP A 102 -5.13 -7.03 0.04
N CYS A 103 -4.81 -8.25 -0.34
CA CYS A 103 -5.44 -9.45 0.19
C CYS A 103 -4.46 -10.26 1.02
N VAL A 104 -4.91 -10.74 2.18
CA VAL A 104 -4.17 -11.68 3.02
C VAL A 104 -5.04 -12.89 3.33
N ALA A 105 -4.44 -14.09 3.28
CA ALA A 105 -5.14 -15.30 3.67
C ALA A 105 -5.40 -15.30 5.18
N SER A 106 -6.66 -15.44 5.59
CA SER A 106 -7.09 -15.51 7.00
C SER A 106 -6.84 -16.90 7.62
N THR A 107 -5.62 -17.43 7.40
CA THR A 107 -5.22 -18.75 7.90
C THR A 107 -3.93 -18.68 8.71
N GLY A 108 -3.84 -19.47 9.75
CA GLY A 108 -2.66 -19.50 10.62
C GLY A 108 -2.41 -18.13 11.29
N ASN A 109 -1.15 -17.80 11.52
CA ASN A 109 -0.78 -16.50 12.07
C ASN A 109 -0.57 -15.47 10.94
N PHE A 110 -1.63 -14.82 10.49
CA PHE A 110 -1.59 -13.79 9.43
C PHE A 110 -1.37 -12.36 9.97
N LEU A 111 -1.41 -12.14 11.27
CA LEU A 111 -1.20 -10.83 11.90
C LEU A 111 0.07 -10.10 11.43
N PRO A 112 1.26 -10.73 11.35
CA PRO A 112 2.45 -10.03 10.87
C PRO A 112 2.33 -9.51 9.44
N ILE A 113 1.59 -10.24 8.59
CA ILE A 113 1.34 -9.85 7.19
C ILE A 113 0.39 -8.64 7.16
N VAL A 114 -0.70 -8.67 7.95
CA VAL A 114 -1.63 -7.54 8.08
C VAL A 114 -0.89 -6.29 8.53
N LEU A 115 -0.06 -6.38 9.58
CA LEU A 115 0.73 -5.26 10.07
C LEU A 115 1.67 -4.69 8.99
N ALA A 116 2.35 -5.55 8.25
CA ALA A 116 3.25 -5.14 7.18
C ALA A 116 2.50 -4.42 6.03
N LEU A 117 1.30 -4.90 5.66
CA LEU A 117 0.47 -4.29 4.63
C LEU A 117 -0.09 -2.94 5.07
N LEU A 118 -0.61 -2.85 6.30
CA LEU A 118 -1.11 -1.60 6.87
C LEU A 118 0.00 -0.55 6.98
N ASP A 119 1.18 -0.92 7.51
CA ASP A 119 2.33 -0.03 7.60
C ASP A 119 2.81 0.44 6.22
N ARG A 120 2.80 -0.43 5.21
CA ARG A 120 3.11 -0.07 3.82
C ARG A 120 2.13 0.97 3.28
N ARG A 121 0.83 0.78 3.49
CA ARG A 121 -0.21 1.73 3.04
C ARG A 121 -0.13 3.07 3.76
N LEU A 122 0.07 3.06 5.07
CA LEU A 122 0.25 4.28 5.86
C LEU A 122 1.46 5.09 5.41
N ARG A 123 2.59 4.45 5.13
CA ARG A 123 3.76 5.12 4.57
C ARG A 123 3.45 5.78 3.24
N TRP A 124 2.73 5.08 2.37
CA TRP A 124 2.36 5.63 1.07
C TRP A 124 1.49 6.89 1.19
N VAL A 125 0.47 6.85 2.07
CA VAL A 125 -0.38 8.03 2.37
C VAL A 125 0.45 9.19 2.93
N THR A 126 1.34 8.91 3.88
CA THR A 126 2.23 9.94 4.46
C THR A 126 3.11 10.61 3.39
N HIS A 127 3.63 9.83 2.45
CA HIS A 127 4.44 10.37 1.35
C HIS A 127 3.61 11.23 0.41
N SER A 128 2.39 10.80 0.06
CA SER A 128 1.49 11.57 -0.79
C SER A 128 1.10 12.92 -0.17
N LEU A 129 0.78 12.93 1.13
CA LEU A 129 0.44 14.16 1.86
C LEU A 129 1.61 15.14 1.92
N ARG A 130 2.82 14.66 2.21
CA ARG A 130 4.03 15.51 2.21
C ARG A 130 4.32 16.10 0.83
N TYR A 131 4.02 15.34 -0.22
CA TYR A 131 4.18 15.81 -1.59
C TYR A 131 3.19 16.93 -1.92
N GLU A 132 1.92 16.77 -1.53
CA GLU A 132 0.90 17.81 -1.71
C GLU A 132 1.22 19.08 -0.91
N GLU A 133 1.71 18.93 0.34
CA GLU A 133 2.15 20.06 1.16
C GLU A 133 3.35 20.80 0.54
N ALA A 134 4.32 20.07 0.02
CA ALA A 134 5.48 20.63 -0.65
C ALA A 134 5.12 21.36 -1.95
N LEU A 135 4.17 20.83 -2.73
CA LEU A 135 3.63 21.51 -3.92
C LEU A 135 2.85 22.77 -3.56
N ALA A 136 2.09 22.75 -2.45
CA ALA A 136 1.29 23.88 -2.00
C ALA A 136 2.14 25.02 -1.39
N ALA A 137 3.32 24.70 -0.85
CA ALA A 137 4.23 25.66 -0.25
C ALA A 137 5.04 26.49 -1.27
N ASP A 138 4.88 26.24 -2.59
CA ASP A 138 5.67 26.85 -3.67
C ASP A 138 7.21 26.81 -3.41
N GLU A 139 7.62 25.95 -2.48
CA GLU A 139 9.02 25.58 -2.35
C GLU A 139 9.39 24.84 -3.63
N ALA A 140 10.48 25.24 -4.25
CA ALA A 140 11.03 24.57 -5.43
C ALA A 140 11.46 23.15 -5.06
N VAL A 141 10.45 22.29 -4.86
CA VAL A 141 10.68 20.88 -4.66
C VAL A 141 11.37 20.40 -5.91
N ASP A 142 12.61 19.96 -5.75
CA ASP A 142 13.31 19.29 -6.84
C ASP A 142 12.55 18.00 -7.17
N PHE A 143 11.53 18.15 -8.02
CA PHE A 143 10.68 17.04 -8.50
C PHE A 143 11.54 15.89 -9.04
N GLY A 144 12.69 16.20 -9.64
CA GLY A 144 13.61 15.18 -10.13
C GLY A 144 14.21 14.34 -9.00
N SER A 145 14.59 14.97 -7.89
CA SER A 145 15.11 14.29 -6.70
C SER A 145 14.03 13.44 -6.03
N LEU A 146 12.84 14.01 -5.87
CA LEU A 146 11.69 13.31 -5.28
C LEU A 146 11.31 12.08 -6.10
N LEU A 147 11.14 12.23 -7.43
CA LEU A 147 10.81 11.14 -8.33
C LEU A 147 11.84 9.99 -8.24
N ARG A 148 13.14 10.34 -8.14
CA ARG A 148 14.21 9.35 -7.94
C ARG A 148 14.04 8.59 -6.62
N HIS A 149 13.80 9.29 -5.52
CA HIS A 149 13.65 8.65 -4.21
C HIS A 149 12.43 7.75 -4.14
N GLU A 150 11.26 8.24 -4.57
CA GLU A 150 10.00 7.53 -4.45
C GLU A 150 9.91 6.28 -5.35
N LEU A 151 10.51 6.34 -6.53
CA LEU A 151 10.45 5.21 -7.46
C LEU A 151 11.67 4.26 -7.35
N ASN A 152 12.84 4.74 -6.94
CA ASN A 152 13.99 3.85 -6.76
C ASN A 152 13.81 2.88 -5.58
N ASN A 153 13.11 3.29 -4.51
CA ASN A 153 12.88 2.41 -3.36
C ASN A 153 12.09 1.15 -3.74
N PRO A 154 10.88 1.24 -4.34
CA PRO A 154 10.14 0.06 -4.77
C PRO A 154 10.87 -0.73 -5.84
N LEU A 155 11.56 -0.07 -6.79
CA LEU A 155 12.34 -0.75 -7.83
C LEU A 155 13.51 -1.53 -7.25
N THR A 156 14.18 -1.01 -6.23
CA THR A 156 15.24 -1.73 -5.51
C THR A 156 14.68 -2.97 -4.83
N GLY A 157 13.49 -2.87 -4.22
CA GLY A 157 12.78 -4.01 -3.64
C GLY A 157 12.40 -5.07 -4.69
N ILE A 158 11.85 -4.65 -5.84
CA ILE A 158 11.49 -5.55 -6.94
C ILE A 158 12.73 -6.25 -7.49
N LEU A 159 13.79 -5.50 -7.76
CA LEU A 159 15.04 -6.05 -8.30
C LEU A 159 15.70 -7.01 -7.31
N GLY A 160 15.79 -6.65 -6.03
CA GLY A 160 16.37 -7.50 -4.99
C GLY A 160 15.62 -8.82 -4.82
N ASN A 161 14.28 -8.80 -4.84
CA ASN A 161 13.47 -10.02 -4.79
C ASN A 161 13.63 -10.87 -6.05
N ALA A 162 13.66 -10.26 -7.24
CA ALA A 162 13.88 -10.98 -8.49
C ALA A 162 15.28 -11.63 -8.51
N GLU A 163 16.33 -10.91 -8.12
CA GLU A 163 17.68 -11.46 -8.01
C GLU A 163 17.79 -12.59 -7.00
N MET A 164 17.09 -12.48 -5.85
CA MET A 164 17.06 -13.53 -4.83
C MET A 164 16.42 -14.81 -5.39
N LEU A 165 15.28 -14.70 -6.10
CA LEU A 165 14.62 -15.82 -6.76
C LEU A 165 15.52 -16.45 -7.84
N LEU A 166 16.26 -15.62 -8.62
CA LEU A 166 17.18 -16.10 -9.64
C LEU A 166 18.44 -16.76 -9.06
N ARG A 167 18.85 -16.43 -7.84
CA ARG A 167 19.94 -17.14 -7.11
C ARG A 167 19.49 -18.49 -6.55
N HIS A 168 18.23 -18.58 -6.13
CA HIS A 168 17.64 -19.79 -5.56
C HIS A 168 16.66 -20.44 -6.56
N ARG A 169 17.17 -20.84 -7.72
CA ARG A 169 16.36 -21.39 -8.84
C ARG A 169 15.79 -22.78 -8.56
N GLU A 170 16.21 -23.41 -7.47
CA GLU A 170 15.73 -24.76 -7.08
C GLU A 170 14.22 -24.72 -6.83
N GLY A 171 13.47 -25.55 -7.57
CA GLY A 171 12.00 -25.61 -7.48
C GLY A 171 11.24 -24.64 -8.39
N LEU A 172 11.91 -23.71 -9.09
CA LEU A 172 11.26 -22.85 -10.08
C LEU A 172 11.15 -23.56 -11.44
N THR A 173 10.00 -23.42 -12.09
CA THR A 173 9.83 -23.87 -13.48
C THR A 173 10.63 -22.95 -14.43
N ARG A 174 10.96 -23.47 -15.62
CA ARG A 174 11.65 -22.66 -16.64
C ARG A 174 10.86 -21.40 -17.02
N ASP A 175 9.55 -21.50 -17.12
CA ASP A 175 8.68 -20.35 -17.39
C ASP A 175 8.70 -19.32 -16.26
N ALA A 176 8.69 -19.77 -14.99
CA ALA A 176 8.84 -18.88 -13.84
C ALA A 176 10.18 -18.13 -13.84
N ILE A 177 11.28 -18.82 -14.17
CA ILE A 177 12.61 -18.20 -14.27
C ILE A 177 12.61 -17.10 -15.35
N LEU A 178 12.08 -17.37 -16.55
CA LEU A 178 11.97 -16.39 -17.64
C LEU A 178 11.15 -15.17 -17.24
N ARG A 179 10.05 -15.36 -16.50
CA ARG A 179 9.22 -14.27 -16.00
C ARG A 179 9.97 -13.42 -14.98
N VAL A 180 10.70 -14.03 -14.07
CA VAL A 180 11.50 -13.31 -13.06
C VAL A 180 12.63 -12.54 -13.72
N GLU A 181 13.31 -13.11 -14.73
CA GLU A 181 14.32 -12.41 -15.53
C GLU A 181 13.71 -11.19 -16.24
N THR A 182 12.51 -11.34 -16.83
CA THR A 182 11.79 -10.23 -17.46
C THR A 182 11.45 -9.13 -16.43
N ILE A 183 11.01 -9.50 -15.22
CA ILE A 183 10.70 -8.53 -14.15
C ILE A 183 11.98 -7.76 -13.75
N ALA A 184 13.10 -8.44 -13.59
CA ALA A 184 14.39 -7.81 -13.27
C ALA A 184 14.80 -6.81 -14.36
N ASP A 185 14.73 -7.21 -15.63
CA ASP A 185 15.06 -6.35 -16.78
C ASP A 185 14.16 -5.11 -16.85
N LEU A 186 12.86 -5.27 -16.64
CA LEU A 186 11.89 -4.17 -16.63
C LEU A 186 12.19 -3.20 -15.48
N ALA A 187 12.51 -3.69 -14.28
CA ALA A 187 12.87 -2.86 -13.15
C ALA A 187 14.13 -2.03 -13.42
N VAL A 188 15.15 -2.62 -14.04
CA VAL A 188 16.39 -1.91 -14.45
C VAL A 188 16.08 -0.82 -15.48
N ARG A 189 15.29 -1.13 -16.52
CA ARG A 189 14.89 -0.17 -17.56
C ARG A 189 14.07 0.99 -16.97
N LEU A 190 13.16 0.70 -16.05
CA LEU A 190 12.34 1.71 -15.40
C LEU A 190 13.21 2.64 -14.55
N ARG A 191 14.15 2.11 -13.77
CA ARG A 191 15.13 2.91 -13.01
C ARG A 191 15.93 3.86 -13.91
N GLU A 192 16.38 3.39 -15.06
CA GLU A 192 17.10 4.23 -16.02
C GLU A 192 16.21 5.31 -16.63
N THR A 193 14.95 5.00 -16.92
CA THR A 193 13.97 5.97 -17.41
C THR A 193 13.70 7.07 -16.39
N ILE A 194 13.51 6.70 -15.11
CA ILE A 194 13.33 7.65 -14.02
C ILE A 194 14.54 8.59 -13.91
N ARG A 195 15.75 8.04 -13.95
CA ARG A 195 16.99 8.83 -13.92
C ARG A 195 17.05 9.85 -15.06
N ARG A 196 16.66 9.45 -16.27
CA ARG A 196 16.62 10.33 -17.44
C ARG A 196 15.60 11.44 -17.31
N ILE A 197 14.38 11.12 -16.81
CA ILE A 197 13.33 12.09 -16.57
C ILE A 197 13.76 13.10 -15.52
N SER A 198 14.31 12.63 -14.39
CA SER A 198 14.80 13.49 -13.31
C SER A 198 15.88 14.45 -13.77
N ASN A 199 16.87 13.96 -14.50
CA ASN A 199 17.96 14.79 -15.03
C ASN A 199 17.44 15.83 -16.04
N ALA A 200 16.47 15.46 -16.89
CA ALA A 200 15.88 16.38 -17.85
C ALA A 200 15.05 17.48 -17.15
N TRP A 201 14.42 17.16 -16.02
CA TRP A 201 13.70 18.12 -15.20
C TRP A 201 14.65 19.13 -14.56
N GLU A 202 15.70 18.65 -13.88
CA GLU A 202 16.73 19.49 -13.26
C GLU A 202 17.36 20.47 -14.27
N ALA A 203 17.70 19.97 -15.47
CA ALA A 203 18.28 20.79 -16.52
C ALA A 203 17.34 21.91 -16.97
N ARG A 204 16.01 21.70 -16.97
CA ARG A 204 15.04 22.74 -17.32
C ARG A 204 14.90 23.80 -16.23
N GLN A 205 14.95 23.44 -14.94
CA GLN A 205 14.88 24.38 -13.84
C GLN A 205 16.09 25.32 -13.83
N HIS A 206 17.28 24.81 -14.08
CA HIS A 206 18.49 25.64 -14.17
C HIS A 206 18.48 26.62 -15.36
N GLN A 207 17.76 26.28 -16.44
CA GLN A 207 17.62 27.20 -17.60
C GLN A 207 16.56 28.28 -17.38
N GLY A 208 15.55 28.03 -16.53
CA GLY A 208 14.49 28.99 -16.20
C GLY A 208 14.87 30.03 -15.15
N ALA A 209 15.89 29.77 -14.32
CA ALA A 209 16.34 30.67 -13.25
C ALA A 209 17.37 31.73 -13.73
N GLY A 210 17.71 31.77 -15.01
CA GLY A 210 18.72 32.67 -15.60
C GLY A 210 18.14 33.85 -16.41
N HIS A 211 16.85 34.22 -16.22
CA HIS A 211 16.25 35.36 -16.91
C HIS A 211 15.69 36.37 -15.93
#